data_0feec250f45c428a1adeb7e34af1c96c
#
_entry.id   0feec250f45c428a1adeb7e34af1c96c
#
_cell.length_a   1.000
_cell.length_b   1.000
_cell.length_c   1.000
_cell.angle_alpha   90.00
_cell.angle_beta   90.00
_cell.angle_gamma   90.00
#
_symmetry.space_group_name_H-M   'P 1'
#
loop_
_entity.id
_entity.type
_entity.pdbx_description
1 polymer ?
#
loop_
_entity_poly.entity_id
_entity_poly.type
_entity_poly.pdbx_seq_one_letter_code
_entity_poly.pdbx_strand_id
1 'polypeptide(L)'
;MLRRIEILVLVLAALALSACTTDRPATGASNPKPLVTPNITSNSPKIIALGDSLTAGFGLTENESYPYLLQQRLKADGYDYEVVNAGVSGDTSLGGLERADWVLGQEHADILILELGANDLLRGMPVERMKDNLSKIIQKAKAKNIKVLLCGMLAPPTMGADYQKAYMSAFPDLASEHKVQFLPFLLEGVALKRELNQADGIHPNAAGAKLMTENIYKALQPMLTKR
;
A
#
# COMPACT_ATOMS: atom_id res chain seq x y z
N MET A 1 28.76 -45.36 -34.24
CA MET A 1 30.23 -45.11 -34.39
C MET A 1 30.59 -44.05 -33.38
N LEU A 2 31.21 -44.47 -32.36
CA LEU A 2 32.60 -44.43 -31.91
C LEU A 2 33.07 -43.01 -31.62
N ARG A 3 33.29 -42.74 -30.35
CA ARG A 3 34.53 -42.79 -29.55
C ARG A 3 35.14 -41.36 -29.48
N ARG A 4 35.67 -40.83 -28.45
CA ARG A 4 36.35 -41.20 -27.16
C ARG A 4 36.79 -39.84 -26.54
N ILE A 5 36.67 -39.64 -25.24
CA ILE A 5 37.64 -39.90 -24.15
C ILE A 5 38.57 -38.70 -23.90
N GLU A 6 38.45 -38.17 -22.68
CA GLU A 6 39.44 -37.78 -21.64
C GLU A 6 40.56 -36.77 -22.01
N ILE A 7 40.84 -35.83 -21.13
CA ILE A 7 41.92 -35.94 -20.13
C ILE A 7 41.87 -34.77 -19.13
N LEU A 8 41.86 -35.17 -17.89
CA LEU A 8 42.21 -34.53 -16.64
C LEU A 8 43.67 -34.01 -16.65
N VAL A 9 43.94 -32.79 -16.24
CA VAL A 9 45.27 -32.41 -15.73
C VAL A 9 45.11 -31.52 -14.47
N LEU A 10 45.38 -32.16 -13.33
CA LEU A 10 45.76 -31.54 -12.08
C LEU A 10 47.13 -30.90 -12.21
N VAL A 11 47.32 -29.62 -11.81
CA VAL A 11 48.62 -29.09 -11.42
C VAL A 11 48.48 -28.44 -10.04
N LEU A 12 48.96 -29.15 -9.04
CA LEU A 12 49.39 -28.57 -7.75
C LEU A 12 50.68 -27.76 -7.95
N ALA A 13 50.67 -26.53 -7.43
CA ALA A 13 51.89 -25.84 -7.09
C ALA A 13 51.72 -25.12 -5.75
N ALA A 14 52.32 -25.71 -4.73
CA ALA A 14 52.59 -25.08 -3.45
C ALA A 14 53.82 -24.18 -3.56
N LEU A 15 53.89 -23.15 -2.73
CA LEU A 15 55.04 -22.39 -2.19
C LEU A 15 54.64 -20.91 -2.13
N ALA A 16 54.88 -20.10 -1.14
CA ALA A 16 55.68 -20.15 0.08
C ALA A 16 55.16 -19.06 1.00
N LEU A 17 55.17 -19.26 2.29
CA LEU A 17 54.98 -18.27 3.33
C LEU A 17 56.08 -17.24 3.26
N SER A 18 55.72 -15.95 3.21
CA SER A 18 56.58 -14.85 3.59
C SER A 18 55.86 -14.01 4.63
N ALA A 19 56.23 -14.22 5.88
CA ALA A 19 55.75 -13.45 7.01
C ALA A 19 56.46 -12.08 7.01
N CYS A 20 55.72 -11.03 6.73
CA CYS A 20 56.11 -9.68 7.11
C CYS A 20 55.22 -9.23 8.25
N THR A 21 55.74 -9.31 9.46
CA THR A 21 55.17 -8.66 10.63
C THR A 21 55.41 -7.15 10.51
N THR A 22 54.40 -6.40 10.22
CA THR A 22 54.36 -4.95 10.46
C THR A 22 53.45 -4.71 11.65
N ASP A 23 54.06 -4.36 12.78
CA ASP A 23 53.37 -3.81 13.95
C ASP A 23 52.61 -2.55 13.54
N ARG A 24 51.29 -2.65 13.54
CA ARG A 24 50.41 -1.52 13.41
C ARG A 24 49.77 -1.30 14.80
N PRO A 25 49.88 -0.12 15.40
CA PRO A 25 49.27 0.13 16.70
C PRO A 25 47.77 -0.01 16.58
N ALA A 26 47.16 -0.77 17.50
CA ALA A 26 45.73 -0.96 17.62
C ALA A 26 45.08 0.39 17.99
N THR A 27 44.53 1.08 16.98
CA THR A 27 43.57 2.15 17.22
C THR A 27 42.30 1.52 17.71
N GLY A 28 41.89 1.87 18.93
CA GLY A 28 40.74 1.36 19.61
C GLY A 28 39.49 1.40 18.73
N ALA A 29 38.99 0.23 18.39
CA ALA A 29 37.68 0.09 17.81
C ALA A 29 36.66 0.46 18.88
N SER A 30 36.14 1.68 18.81
CA SER A 30 34.94 2.04 19.56
C SER A 30 33.81 1.15 19.01
N ASN A 31 33.33 0.24 19.84
CA ASN A 31 32.09 -0.48 19.55
C ASN A 31 31.01 0.52 19.16
N PRO A 32 30.36 0.38 18.00
CA PRO A 32 29.22 1.22 17.68
C PRO A 32 28.18 0.96 18.77
N LYS A 33 27.87 2.02 19.54
CA LYS A 33 26.76 2.04 20.48
C LYS A 33 25.52 1.52 19.73
N PRO A 34 24.77 0.54 20.24
CA PRO A 34 23.55 0.10 19.59
C PRO A 34 22.67 1.33 19.35
N LEU A 35 22.26 1.55 18.11
CA LEU A 35 21.19 2.48 17.78
C LEU A 35 19.97 1.98 18.54
N VAL A 36 19.72 2.56 19.71
CA VAL A 36 18.43 2.43 20.39
C VAL A 36 17.47 3.18 19.49
N THR A 37 16.82 2.46 18.59
CA THR A 37 15.57 2.95 17.99
C THR A 37 14.65 3.21 19.17
N PRO A 38 14.21 4.46 19.41
CA PRO A 38 13.23 4.69 20.44
C PRO A 38 12.03 3.82 20.10
N ASN A 39 11.66 2.92 21.02
CA ASN A 39 10.42 2.18 20.95
C ASN A 39 9.32 3.21 21.25
N ILE A 40 8.98 4.04 20.25
CA ILE A 40 7.84 4.95 20.32
C ILE A 40 6.65 4.03 20.14
N THR A 41 6.15 3.49 21.24
CA THR A 41 4.78 3.02 21.32
C THR A 41 3.92 4.27 21.23
N SER A 42 3.67 4.70 19.98
CA SER A 42 2.71 5.75 19.72
C SER A 42 1.35 5.24 20.19
N ASN A 43 0.81 5.85 21.22
CA ASN A 43 -0.54 5.55 21.70
C ASN A 43 -1.60 6.25 20.84
N SER A 44 -1.16 6.83 19.72
CA SER A 44 -2.03 7.52 18.76
C SER A 44 -2.89 6.50 18.00
N PRO A 45 -4.17 6.81 17.75
CA PRO A 45 -5.02 5.97 16.94
C PRO A 45 -4.49 5.89 15.50
N LYS A 46 -4.65 4.72 14.87
CA LYS A 46 -4.12 4.49 13.53
C LYS A 46 -5.22 4.57 12.47
N ILE A 47 -4.86 5.20 11.37
CA ILE A 47 -5.59 5.12 10.11
C ILE A 47 -4.81 4.14 9.22
N ILE A 48 -5.39 2.99 8.95
CA ILE A 48 -4.76 1.96 8.11
C ILE A 48 -5.24 2.17 6.68
N ALA A 49 -4.31 2.41 5.76
CA ALA A 49 -4.58 2.50 4.34
C ALA A 49 -4.31 1.14 3.68
N LEU A 50 -5.35 0.32 3.52
CA LEU A 50 -5.32 -0.97 2.84
C LEU A 50 -5.73 -0.79 1.39
N GLY A 51 -4.79 -1.02 0.47
CA GLY A 51 -5.03 -0.81 -0.94
C GLY A 51 -3.98 -1.45 -1.85
N ASP A 52 -4.01 -1.06 -3.10
CA ASP A 52 -3.13 -1.56 -4.14
C ASP A 52 -1.97 -0.59 -4.46
N SER A 53 -1.63 -0.43 -5.75
CA SER A 53 -0.55 0.45 -6.22
C SER A 53 -0.82 1.94 -5.96
N LEU A 54 -2.09 2.36 -5.92
CA LEU A 54 -2.46 3.74 -5.60
C LEU A 54 -2.14 4.06 -4.14
N THR A 55 -2.38 3.12 -3.23
CA THR A 55 -2.04 3.24 -1.82
C THR A 55 -0.54 3.07 -1.58
N ALA A 56 0.10 2.10 -2.25
CA ALA A 56 1.55 1.88 -2.14
C ALA A 56 2.37 3.11 -2.61
N GLY A 57 1.82 3.93 -3.50
CA GLY A 57 2.54 5.05 -4.12
C GLY A 57 3.44 4.58 -5.27
N PHE A 58 2.93 3.69 -6.14
CA PHE A 58 3.70 3.16 -7.26
C PHE A 58 4.31 4.27 -8.13
N GLY A 59 5.62 4.17 -8.39
CA GLY A 59 6.37 5.15 -9.19
C GLY A 59 6.61 6.50 -8.50
N LEU A 60 6.24 6.65 -7.25
CA LEU A 60 6.46 7.84 -6.42
C LEU A 60 7.52 7.56 -5.34
N THR A 61 8.14 8.61 -4.83
CA THR A 61 8.90 8.50 -3.59
C THR A 61 7.94 8.41 -2.39
N GLU A 62 8.39 7.88 -1.27
CA GLU A 62 7.55 7.68 -0.08
C GLU A 62 6.81 8.96 0.34
N ASN A 63 7.53 10.10 0.33
CA ASN A 63 6.98 11.41 0.72
C ASN A 63 6.01 12.03 -0.31
N GLU A 64 5.81 11.41 -1.46
CA GLU A 64 4.81 11.77 -2.46
C GLU A 64 3.59 10.85 -2.44
N SER A 65 3.65 9.72 -1.72
CA SER A 65 2.52 8.80 -1.58
C SER A 65 1.37 9.44 -0.79
N TYR A 66 0.11 9.08 -1.12
CA TYR A 66 -1.01 9.68 -0.42
C TYR A 66 -1.05 9.37 1.09
N PRO A 67 -0.64 8.18 1.58
CA PRO A 67 -0.64 7.94 3.03
C PRO A 67 0.33 8.88 3.76
N TYR A 68 1.50 9.14 3.20
CA TYR A 68 2.43 10.12 3.76
C TYR A 68 1.86 11.54 3.73
N LEU A 69 1.33 11.96 2.58
CA LEU A 69 0.72 13.31 2.43
C LEU A 69 -0.48 13.49 3.37
N LEU A 70 -1.29 12.44 3.54
CA LEU A 70 -2.41 12.43 4.49
C LEU A 70 -1.93 12.58 5.93
N GLN A 71 -0.84 11.89 6.31
CA GLN A 71 -0.22 12.06 7.63
C GLN A 71 0.17 13.52 7.88
N GLN A 72 0.81 14.16 6.91
CA GLN A 72 1.21 15.57 7.02
C GLN A 72 -0.01 16.49 7.13
N ARG A 73 -1.05 16.22 6.34
CA ARG A 73 -2.30 16.97 6.35
C ARG A 73 -3.03 16.90 7.69
N LEU A 74 -3.16 15.69 8.23
CA LEU A 74 -3.78 15.47 9.55
C LEU A 74 -3.03 16.21 10.65
N LYS A 75 -1.69 16.10 10.65
CA LYS A 75 -0.84 16.79 11.62
C LYS A 75 -0.98 18.32 11.53
N ALA A 76 -1.01 18.89 10.33
CA ALA A 76 -1.17 20.31 10.11
C ALA A 76 -2.51 20.84 10.64
N ASP A 77 -3.58 20.04 10.55
CA ASP A 77 -4.90 20.37 11.04
C ASP A 77 -5.13 19.97 12.53
N GLY A 78 -4.07 19.51 13.23
CA GLY A 78 -4.08 19.22 14.66
C GLY A 78 -4.78 17.91 15.04
N TYR A 79 -4.80 16.93 14.14
CA TYR A 79 -5.24 15.58 14.44
C TYR A 79 -4.07 14.69 14.83
N ASP A 80 -4.23 13.93 15.92
CA ASP A 80 -3.24 12.98 16.43
C ASP A 80 -3.55 11.55 15.95
N TYR A 81 -3.37 11.32 14.65
CA TYR A 81 -3.46 9.99 14.03
C TYR A 81 -2.13 9.59 13.42
N GLU A 82 -1.81 8.30 13.50
CA GLU A 82 -0.74 7.66 12.72
C GLU A 82 -1.32 7.03 11.46
N VAL A 83 -0.81 7.38 10.28
CA VAL A 83 -1.24 6.78 9.02
C VAL A 83 -0.30 5.65 8.63
N VAL A 84 -0.84 4.43 8.57
CA VAL A 84 -0.09 3.23 8.19
C VAL A 84 -0.35 2.90 6.72
N ASN A 85 0.70 2.94 5.90
CA ASN A 85 0.61 2.50 4.50
C ASN A 85 0.66 0.98 4.43
N ALA A 86 -0.46 0.36 4.09
CA ALA A 86 -0.62 -1.07 3.85
C ALA A 86 -1.01 -1.34 2.38
N GLY A 87 -0.49 -0.54 1.44
CA GLY A 87 -0.63 -0.74 -0.01
C GLY A 87 0.31 -1.81 -0.54
N VAL A 88 -0.17 -2.64 -1.44
CA VAL A 88 0.64 -3.64 -2.17
C VAL A 88 0.32 -3.53 -3.66
N SER A 89 1.29 -3.10 -4.47
CA SER A 89 1.09 -2.93 -5.91
C SER A 89 0.65 -4.23 -6.57
N GLY A 90 -0.43 -4.16 -7.35
CA GLY A 90 -1.02 -5.30 -8.03
C GLY A 90 -2.03 -6.10 -7.21
N ASP A 91 -2.28 -5.74 -5.95
CA ASP A 91 -3.28 -6.43 -5.13
C ASP A 91 -4.68 -6.30 -5.73
N THR A 92 -5.38 -7.42 -5.74
CA THR A 92 -6.82 -7.51 -5.99
C THR A 92 -7.60 -7.44 -4.67
N SER A 93 -8.91 -7.39 -4.76
CA SER A 93 -9.78 -7.53 -3.59
C SER A 93 -9.50 -8.83 -2.80
N LEU A 94 -9.14 -9.93 -3.49
CA LEU A 94 -8.76 -11.20 -2.86
C LEU A 94 -7.42 -11.07 -2.11
N GLY A 95 -6.38 -10.52 -2.75
CA GLY A 95 -5.09 -10.32 -2.09
C GLY A 95 -5.20 -9.47 -0.83
N GLY A 96 -5.99 -8.39 -0.89
CA GLY A 96 -6.29 -7.58 0.30
C GLY A 96 -7.04 -8.34 1.38
N LEU A 97 -8.01 -9.21 1.01
CA LEU A 97 -8.74 -10.05 1.96
C LEU A 97 -7.83 -11.06 2.67
N GLU A 98 -6.90 -11.69 1.95
CA GLU A 98 -5.96 -12.68 2.50
C GLU A 98 -5.04 -12.10 3.58
N ARG A 99 -4.69 -10.82 3.47
CA ARG A 99 -3.85 -10.13 4.46
C ARG A 99 -4.63 -9.25 5.45
N ALA A 100 -5.96 -9.16 5.30
CA ALA A 100 -6.79 -8.26 6.11
C ALA A 100 -6.65 -8.51 7.62
N ASP A 101 -6.61 -9.77 8.08
CA ASP A 101 -6.52 -10.08 9.50
C ASP A 101 -5.20 -9.59 10.11
N TRP A 102 -4.09 -9.72 9.40
CA TRP A 102 -2.79 -9.20 9.83
C TRP A 102 -2.77 -7.67 9.84
N VAL A 103 -3.26 -7.06 8.76
CA VAL A 103 -3.30 -5.60 8.63
C VAL A 103 -4.20 -4.96 9.70
N LEU A 104 -5.39 -5.53 9.92
CA LEU A 104 -6.36 -5.05 10.91
C LEU A 104 -6.02 -5.48 12.35
N GLY A 105 -4.98 -6.31 12.53
CA GLY A 105 -4.45 -6.70 13.84
C GLY A 105 -3.52 -5.67 14.47
N GLN A 106 -3.26 -4.55 13.81
CA GLN A 106 -2.43 -3.47 14.35
C GLN A 106 -3.06 -2.88 15.62
N GLU A 107 -2.23 -2.65 16.65
CA GLU A 107 -2.68 -2.00 17.88
C GLU A 107 -3.18 -0.58 17.56
N HIS A 108 -4.26 -0.18 18.24
CA HIS A 108 -4.89 1.15 18.10
C HIS A 108 -5.44 1.47 16.70
N ALA A 109 -5.77 0.48 15.87
CA ALA A 109 -6.47 0.68 14.61
C ALA A 109 -7.86 1.29 14.87
N ASP A 110 -8.13 2.50 14.38
CA ASP A 110 -9.39 3.24 14.55
C ASP A 110 -10.15 3.38 13.24
N ILE A 111 -9.43 3.63 12.14
CA ILE A 111 -10.03 3.83 10.81
C ILE A 111 -9.30 2.97 9.79
N LEU A 112 -10.08 2.34 8.90
CA LEU A 112 -9.60 1.68 7.69
C LEU A 112 -9.99 2.51 6.48
N ILE A 113 -9.02 2.90 5.66
CA ILE A 113 -9.23 3.33 4.28
C ILE A 113 -9.11 2.07 3.43
N LEU A 114 -10.20 1.65 2.79
CA LEU A 114 -10.24 0.47 1.93
C LEU A 114 -10.27 0.91 0.46
N GLU A 115 -9.14 0.70 -0.21
CA GLU A 115 -8.90 1.10 -1.59
C GLU A 115 -8.44 -0.13 -2.39
N LEU A 116 -9.37 -0.91 -2.95
CA LEU A 116 -9.14 -2.10 -3.75
C LEU A 116 -10.23 -2.27 -4.79
N GLY A 117 -9.94 -3.07 -5.81
CA GLY A 117 -10.88 -3.39 -6.89
C GLY A 117 -10.41 -2.93 -8.26
N ALA A 118 -9.45 -2.00 -8.35
CA ALA A 118 -8.89 -1.56 -9.63
C ALA A 118 -8.19 -2.72 -10.37
N ASN A 119 -7.43 -3.55 -9.67
CA ASN A 119 -6.79 -4.71 -10.26
C ASN A 119 -7.78 -5.84 -10.61
N ASP A 120 -8.90 -5.96 -9.91
CA ASP A 120 -9.99 -6.86 -10.28
C ASP A 120 -10.57 -6.43 -11.63
N LEU A 121 -10.83 -5.13 -11.81
CA LEU A 121 -11.28 -4.54 -13.08
C LEU A 121 -10.27 -4.79 -14.22
N LEU A 122 -9.00 -4.44 -14.01
CA LEU A 122 -7.93 -4.58 -15.01
C LEU A 122 -7.73 -6.03 -15.46
N ARG A 123 -8.03 -6.99 -14.60
CA ARG A 123 -7.95 -8.43 -14.90
C ARG A 123 -9.27 -9.04 -15.36
N GLY A 124 -10.32 -8.23 -15.50
CA GLY A 124 -11.64 -8.70 -15.91
C GLY A 124 -12.26 -9.71 -14.93
N MET A 125 -11.96 -9.58 -13.63
CA MET A 125 -12.47 -10.47 -12.60
C MET A 125 -13.97 -10.29 -12.42
N PRO A 126 -14.74 -11.34 -12.05
CA PRO A 126 -16.17 -11.22 -11.79
C PRO A 126 -16.44 -10.19 -10.67
N VAL A 127 -17.30 -9.21 -10.96
CA VAL A 127 -17.64 -8.13 -10.02
C VAL A 127 -18.19 -8.64 -8.70
N GLU A 128 -18.99 -9.70 -8.74
CA GLU A 128 -19.56 -10.32 -7.54
C GLU A 128 -18.49 -10.88 -6.58
N ARG A 129 -17.38 -11.42 -7.13
CA ARG A 129 -16.26 -11.88 -6.29
C ARG A 129 -15.54 -10.70 -5.63
N MET A 130 -15.30 -9.63 -6.38
CA MET A 130 -14.72 -8.40 -5.84
C MET A 130 -15.61 -7.85 -4.71
N LYS A 131 -16.93 -7.75 -4.95
CA LYS A 131 -17.91 -7.27 -3.98
C LYS A 131 -17.91 -8.13 -2.71
N ASP A 132 -17.93 -9.46 -2.84
CA ASP A 132 -17.87 -10.40 -1.71
C ASP A 132 -16.57 -10.24 -0.89
N ASN A 133 -15.42 -10.12 -1.55
CA ASN A 133 -14.14 -9.92 -0.88
C ASN A 133 -14.11 -8.61 -0.09
N LEU A 134 -14.53 -7.49 -0.72
CA LEU A 134 -14.62 -6.19 -0.07
C LEU A 134 -15.59 -6.20 1.12
N SER A 135 -16.75 -6.85 0.96
CA SER A 135 -17.73 -7.06 2.05
C SER A 135 -17.09 -7.76 3.24
N LYS A 136 -16.34 -8.84 3.01
CA LYS A 136 -15.63 -9.59 4.07
C LYS A 136 -14.58 -8.74 4.77
N ILE A 137 -13.82 -7.91 4.05
CA ILE A 137 -12.85 -6.99 4.65
C ILE A 137 -13.58 -5.99 5.55
N ILE A 138 -14.67 -5.39 5.07
CA ILE A 138 -15.48 -4.45 5.85
C ILE A 138 -16.03 -5.12 7.13
N GLN A 139 -16.53 -6.34 7.02
CA GLN A 139 -17.03 -7.10 8.17
C GLN A 139 -15.93 -7.37 9.20
N LYS A 140 -14.73 -7.76 8.76
CA LYS A 140 -13.56 -7.96 9.65
C LYS A 140 -13.17 -6.67 10.39
N ALA A 141 -13.16 -5.53 9.70
CA ALA A 141 -12.88 -4.24 10.32
C ALA A 141 -13.95 -3.87 11.37
N LYS A 142 -15.23 -4.00 11.01
CA LYS A 142 -16.36 -3.72 11.93
C LYS A 142 -16.38 -4.64 13.15
N ALA A 143 -16.02 -5.91 13.01
CA ALA A 143 -15.90 -6.84 14.13
C ALA A 143 -14.82 -6.42 15.16
N LYS A 144 -13.87 -5.59 14.74
CA LYS A 144 -12.82 -4.99 15.59
C LYS A 144 -13.16 -3.54 16.01
N ASN A 145 -14.38 -3.05 15.76
CA ASN A 145 -14.80 -1.66 15.97
C ASN A 145 -13.99 -0.62 15.17
N ILE A 146 -13.39 -1.02 14.06
CA ILE A 146 -12.66 -0.12 13.17
C ILE A 146 -13.67 0.51 12.21
N LYS A 147 -13.70 1.84 12.13
CA LYS A 147 -14.51 2.58 11.17
C LYS A 147 -13.94 2.39 9.76
N VAL A 148 -14.78 2.37 8.74
CA VAL A 148 -14.34 2.15 7.37
C VAL A 148 -14.69 3.32 6.46
N LEU A 149 -13.70 3.83 5.72
CA LEU A 149 -13.87 4.64 4.52
C LEU A 149 -13.66 3.73 3.30
N LEU A 150 -14.72 3.44 2.58
CA LEU A 150 -14.66 2.71 1.32
C LEU A 150 -14.39 3.69 0.18
N CYS A 151 -13.32 3.47 -0.59
CA CYS A 151 -12.98 4.26 -1.77
C CYS A 151 -13.51 3.58 -3.04
N GLY A 152 -14.39 4.28 -3.75
CA GLY A 152 -14.95 3.80 -5.01
C GLY A 152 -14.00 4.03 -6.19
N MET A 153 -14.16 3.17 -7.19
CA MET A 153 -13.47 3.24 -8.48
C MET A 153 -14.49 3.24 -9.63
N LEU A 154 -14.09 3.76 -10.78
CA LEU A 154 -14.93 3.78 -11.98
C LEU A 154 -14.37 2.84 -13.05
N ALA A 155 -15.24 2.12 -13.74
CA ALA A 155 -14.90 1.31 -14.90
C ALA A 155 -15.06 2.11 -16.20
N PRO A 156 -14.12 2.01 -17.15
CA PRO A 156 -14.28 2.64 -18.46
C PRO A 156 -15.36 1.93 -19.29
N PRO A 157 -16.01 2.65 -20.25
CA PRO A 157 -17.05 2.06 -21.11
C PRO A 157 -16.58 0.86 -21.95
N THR A 158 -15.28 0.76 -22.20
CA THR A 158 -14.66 -0.32 -22.99
C THR A 158 -14.79 -1.71 -22.36
N MET A 159 -15.18 -1.80 -21.10
CA MET A 159 -15.39 -3.08 -20.39
C MET A 159 -16.75 -3.73 -20.71
N GLY A 160 -17.61 -3.08 -21.49
CA GLY A 160 -18.98 -3.49 -21.77
C GLY A 160 -19.98 -2.93 -20.73
N ALA A 161 -21.16 -2.60 -21.21
CA ALA A 161 -22.16 -1.86 -20.42
C ALA A 161 -22.59 -2.60 -19.14
N ASP A 162 -22.81 -3.90 -19.21
CA ASP A 162 -23.26 -4.69 -18.06
C ASP A 162 -22.19 -4.80 -17.00
N TYR A 163 -20.92 -5.07 -17.39
CA TYR A 163 -19.81 -5.11 -16.46
C TYR A 163 -19.57 -3.75 -15.82
N GLN A 164 -19.54 -2.68 -16.65
CA GLN A 164 -19.38 -1.32 -16.16
C GLN A 164 -20.45 -0.95 -15.11
N LYS A 165 -21.71 -1.21 -15.43
CA LYS A 165 -22.84 -0.95 -14.52
C LYS A 165 -22.69 -1.73 -13.21
N ALA A 166 -22.42 -3.03 -13.28
CA ALA A 166 -22.24 -3.88 -12.10
C ALA A 166 -21.05 -3.40 -11.25
N TYR A 167 -19.92 -3.09 -11.88
CA TYR A 167 -18.72 -2.61 -11.19
C TYR A 167 -18.97 -1.28 -10.46
N MET A 168 -19.58 -0.31 -11.14
CA MET A 168 -19.84 1.02 -10.59
C MET A 168 -20.88 1.00 -9.48
N SER A 169 -21.85 0.06 -9.50
CA SER A 169 -22.84 -0.08 -8.44
C SER A 169 -22.30 -0.83 -7.20
N ALA A 170 -21.26 -1.65 -7.37
CA ALA A 170 -20.73 -2.48 -6.29
C ALA A 170 -20.30 -1.67 -5.06
N PHE A 171 -19.61 -0.55 -5.25
CA PHE A 171 -19.10 0.27 -4.16
C PHE A 171 -20.20 1.01 -3.38
N PRO A 172 -21.12 1.78 -4.01
CA PRO A 172 -22.21 2.42 -3.28
C PRO A 172 -23.15 1.41 -2.62
N ASP A 173 -23.40 0.24 -3.25
CA ASP A 173 -24.19 -0.83 -2.64
C ASP A 173 -23.54 -1.32 -1.35
N LEU A 174 -22.23 -1.63 -1.38
CA LEU A 174 -21.48 -2.05 -0.20
C LEU A 174 -21.47 -0.97 0.89
N ALA A 175 -21.27 0.29 0.51
CA ALA A 175 -21.29 1.39 1.48
C ALA A 175 -22.65 1.51 2.18
N SER A 176 -23.73 1.37 1.42
CA SER A 176 -25.11 1.39 1.95
C SER A 176 -25.42 0.16 2.82
N GLU A 177 -25.09 -1.04 2.35
CA GLU A 177 -25.31 -2.31 3.05
C GLU A 177 -24.60 -2.33 4.40
N HIS A 178 -23.32 -1.95 4.41
CA HIS A 178 -22.51 -1.98 5.62
C HIS A 178 -22.61 -0.69 6.45
N LYS A 179 -23.27 0.36 5.95
CA LYS A 179 -23.40 1.69 6.58
C LYS A 179 -22.03 2.26 6.92
N VAL A 180 -21.12 2.28 5.95
CA VAL A 180 -19.77 2.81 6.07
C VAL A 180 -19.62 4.14 5.31
N GLN A 181 -18.60 4.93 5.68
CA GLN A 181 -18.27 6.15 4.96
C GLN A 181 -17.81 5.80 3.54
N PHE A 182 -18.20 6.62 2.56
CA PHE A 182 -17.96 6.35 1.15
C PHE A 182 -17.34 7.55 0.44
N LEU A 183 -16.24 7.32 -0.27
CA LEU A 183 -15.67 8.23 -1.25
C LEU A 183 -16.06 7.72 -2.65
N PRO A 184 -16.98 8.38 -3.38
CA PRO A 184 -17.54 7.84 -4.62
C PRO A 184 -16.51 7.53 -5.70
N PHE A 185 -15.49 8.38 -5.86
CA PHE A 185 -14.41 8.18 -6.80
C PHE A 185 -13.08 8.69 -6.23
N LEU A 186 -12.15 7.78 -5.97
CA LEU A 186 -10.85 8.12 -5.40
C LEU A 186 -10.07 9.11 -6.27
N LEU A 187 -10.08 8.88 -7.60
CA LEU A 187 -9.32 9.64 -8.59
C LEU A 187 -10.12 10.82 -9.18
N GLU A 188 -11.11 11.33 -8.43
CA GLU A 188 -11.88 12.51 -8.87
C GLU A 188 -10.94 13.69 -9.14
N GLY A 189 -11.07 14.28 -10.35
CA GLY A 189 -10.22 15.36 -10.82
C GLY A 189 -8.80 14.97 -11.23
N VAL A 190 -8.39 13.70 -11.08
CA VAL A 190 -7.07 13.15 -11.46
C VAL A 190 -7.15 12.28 -12.69
N ALA A 191 -8.11 11.35 -12.72
CA ALA A 191 -8.24 10.38 -13.81
C ALA A 191 -8.33 11.05 -15.18
N LEU A 192 -7.67 10.45 -16.16
CA LEU A 192 -7.64 10.89 -17.57
C LEU A 192 -6.93 12.24 -17.80
N LYS A 193 -6.36 12.88 -16.79
CA LYS A 193 -5.58 14.11 -16.94
C LYS A 193 -4.10 13.76 -17.07
N ARG A 194 -3.54 13.92 -18.26
CA ARG A 194 -2.16 13.56 -18.54
C ARG A 194 -1.16 14.25 -17.62
N GLU A 195 -1.42 15.50 -17.26
CA GLU A 195 -0.57 16.33 -16.39
C GLU A 195 -0.60 15.88 -14.91
N LEU A 196 -1.57 15.03 -14.51
CA LEU A 196 -1.73 14.51 -13.16
C LEU A 196 -1.42 13.01 -13.03
N ASN A 197 -1.12 12.36 -14.16
CA ASN A 197 -0.81 10.93 -14.18
C ASN A 197 0.60 10.67 -14.72
N GLN A 198 1.14 9.51 -14.38
CA GLN A 198 2.37 8.98 -14.91
C GLN A 198 2.19 8.60 -16.40
N ALA A 199 3.28 8.21 -17.06
CA ALA A 199 3.25 7.87 -18.49
C ALA A 199 2.31 6.70 -18.85
N ASP A 200 1.99 5.84 -17.87
CA ASP A 200 1.06 4.73 -18.04
C ASP A 200 -0.42 5.16 -18.08
N GLY A 201 -0.72 6.39 -17.67
CA GLY A 201 -2.05 6.99 -17.71
C GLY A 201 -3.04 6.53 -16.64
N ILE A 202 -2.64 5.62 -15.75
CA ILE A 202 -3.50 5.05 -14.70
C ILE A 202 -3.02 5.33 -13.28
N HIS A 203 -1.73 5.60 -13.10
CA HIS A 203 -1.18 5.95 -11.79
C HIS A 203 -0.97 7.46 -11.68
N PRO A 204 -1.41 8.11 -10.59
CA PRO A 204 -1.13 9.51 -10.34
C PRO A 204 0.37 9.80 -10.27
N ASN A 205 0.82 10.93 -10.80
CA ASN A 205 2.12 11.50 -10.48
C ASN A 205 2.05 12.28 -9.14
N ALA A 206 3.13 12.92 -8.72
CA ALA A 206 3.18 13.65 -7.45
C ALA A 206 2.09 14.74 -7.33
N ALA A 207 1.72 15.41 -8.41
CA ALA A 207 0.64 16.40 -8.42
C ALA A 207 -0.74 15.75 -8.28
N GLY A 208 -0.96 14.63 -8.99
CA GLY A 208 -2.18 13.83 -8.89
C GLY A 208 -2.36 13.22 -7.51
N ALA A 209 -1.27 12.71 -6.91
CA ALA A 209 -1.29 12.16 -5.55
C ALA A 209 -1.71 13.20 -4.49
N LYS A 210 -1.27 14.44 -4.63
CA LYS A 210 -1.73 15.54 -3.76
C LYS A 210 -3.23 15.77 -3.86
N LEU A 211 -3.79 15.79 -5.08
CA LEU A 211 -5.22 15.97 -5.26
C LEU A 211 -6.02 14.77 -4.75
N MET A 212 -5.54 13.54 -5.01
CA MET A 212 -6.12 12.32 -4.46
C MET A 212 -6.13 12.34 -2.93
N THR A 213 -5.05 12.82 -2.29
CA THR A 213 -4.98 12.98 -0.83
C THR A 213 -6.07 13.91 -0.32
N GLU A 214 -6.33 15.03 -0.98
CA GLU A 214 -7.40 15.96 -0.58
C GLU A 214 -8.81 15.34 -0.74
N ASN A 215 -9.03 14.51 -1.75
CA ASN A 215 -10.28 13.77 -1.89
C ASN A 215 -10.51 12.81 -0.69
N ILE A 216 -9.47 12.05 -0.32
CA ILE A 216 -9.51 11.16 0.84
C ILE A 216 -9.70 11.96 2.13
N TYR A 217 -8.94 13.03 2.33
CA TYR A 217 -9.00 13.85 3.53
C TYR A 217 -10.41 14.40 3.76
N LYS A 218 -11.05 14.95 2.73
CA LYS A 218 -12.44 15.47 2.80
C LYS A 218 -13.42 14.36 3.21
N ALA A 219 -13.26 13.16 2.66
CA ALA A 219 -14.13 12.03 2.99
C ALA A 219 -13.89 11.49 4.41
N LEU A 220 -12.67 11.63 4.95
CA LEU A 220 -12.31 11.24 6.31
C LEU A 220 -12.78 12.21 7.38
N GLN A 221 -12.92 13.51 7.08
CA GLN A 221 -13.22 14.56 8.08
C GLN A 221 -14.37 14.20 9.03
N PRO A 222 -15.52 13.62 8.58
CA PRO A 222 -16.62 13.25 9.47
C PRO A 222 -16.29 12.12 10.46
N MET A 223 -15.20 11.38 10.22
CA MET A 223 -14.76 10.23 11.00
C MET A 223 -13.70 10.59 12.04
N LEU A 224 -13.04 11.75 11.88
CA LEU A 224 -11.91 12.20 12.69
C LEU A 224 -12.38 12.81 14.01
N THR A 225 -11.58 12.56 15.06
CA THR A 225 -11.81 13.15 16.38
C THR A 225 -10.54 13.88 16.82
N LYS A 226 -10.63 15.16 17.19
CA LYS A 226 -9.54 15.87 17.87
C LYS A 226 -9.47 15.38 19.32
N ARG A 227 -8.27 15.04 19.74
CA ARG A 227 -7.99 14.63 21.12
C ARG A 227 -7.13 15.68 21.83
#